data_32b4d5df797af25a1154d9433ef10ae1
#
_entry.id   32b4d5df797af25a1154d9433ef10ae1
#
_cell.length_a   1.000
_cell.length_b   1.000
_cell.length_c   1.000
_cell.angle_alpha   90.00
_cell.angle_beta   90.00
_cell.angle_gamma   90.00
#
_symmetry.space_group_name_H-M   'P 1'
#
loop_
_entity.id
_entity.type
_entity.pdbx_description
1 polymer ?
#
loop_
_entity_poly.entity_id
_entity_poly.type
_entity_poly.pdbx_seq_one_letter_code
_entity_poly.pdbx_strand_id
1 'polypeptide(L)'
;MDRAEAAGGRQAKSDVAAPVRRFAVIVGGGAGDGSACRVEAPGRLLRLQSLLKATYEQIDRAALPPEGMPKVQRQLLVIRRELENTVSPPLAAELRRILPPRDEAPSAGALRIECAALLNWATSLEVQMLSGLEAARARLSRPPAAA
;
A
#
# COMPACT_ATOMS: atom_id res chain seq x y z
N MET A 1 33.56 15.32 -53.18
CA MET A 1 34.16 14.17 -52.51
C MET A 1 33.68 14.13 -51.10
N ASP A 2 32.53 13.63 -50.98
CA ASP A 2 32.27 12.31 -50.47
C ASP A 2 32.85 11.97 -49.16
N ARG A 3 32.02 12.06 -48.14
CA ARG A 3 31.99 10.98 -47.17
C ARG A 3 30.71 11.04 -46.38
N ALA A 4 29.83 10.16 -46.75
CA ALA A 4 28.72 9.77 -45.91
C ALA A 4 29.23 9.18 -44.61
N GLU A 5 29.08 9.86 -43.53
CA GLU A 5 29.27 9.32 -42.19
C GLU A 5 28.03 8.56 -41.79
N ALA A 6 28.20 7.28 -41.68
CA ALA A 6 27.21 6.36 -41.13
C ALA A 6 26.92 6.77 -39.68
N ALA A 7 25.74 7.28 -39.45
CA ALA A 7 25.22 7.45 -38.12
C ALA A 7 25.07 6.06 -37.49
N GLY A 8 26.01 5.70 -36.62
CA GLY A 8 25.91 4.55 -35.77
C GLY A 8 24.76 4.77 -34.80
N GLY A 9 23.59 4.26 -35.15
CA GLY A 9 22.48 4.19 -34.24
C GLY A 9 22.86 3.34 -33.03
N ARG A 10 23.22 4.01 -31.95
CA ARG A 10 23.19 3.38 -30.65
C ARG A 10 21.73 3.17 -30.30
N GLN A 11 21.22 2.01 -30.65
CA GLN A 11 20.05 1.51 -29.99
C GLN A 11 20.35 1.44 -28.53
N ALA A 12 19.80 2.40 -27.78
CA ALA A 12 19.69 2.26 -26.35
C ALA A 12 18.91 0.97 -26.14
N LYS A 13 19.61 -0.07 -25.71
CA LYS A 13 18.94 -1.21 -25.10
C LYS A 13 18.19 -0.64 -23.94
N SER A 14 16.90 -0.46 -24.14
CA SER A 14 15.99 -0.32 -23.02
C SER A 14 16.19 -1.60 -22.22
N ASP A 15 16.93 -1.51 -21.14
CA ASP A 15 16.85 -2.49 -20.09
C ASP A 15 15.40 -2.40 -19.58
N VAL A 16 14.54 -3.11 -20.28
CA VAL A 16 13.27 -3.47 -19.72
C VAL A 16 13.61 -4.40 -18.58
N ALA A 17 13.82 -3.81 -17.41
CA ALA A 17 13.92 -4.56 -16.18
C ALA A 17 12.76 -5.57 -16.21
N ALA A 18 13.11 -6.86 -16.19
CA ALA A 18 12.13 -7.93 -16.10
C ALA A 18 11.10 -7.52 -15.04
N PRO A 19 9.80 -7.57 -15.31
CA PRO A 19 8.81 -7.16 -14.35
C PRO A 19 9.08 -7.94 -13.07
N VAL A 20 9.47 -7.24 -12.03
CA VAL A 20 9.57 -7.83 -10.70
C VAL A 20 8.21 -8.46 -10.47
N ARG A 21 8.16 -9.78 -10.40
CA ARG A 21 6.92 -10.49 -10.13
C ARG A 21 6.44 -10.02 -8.76
N ARG A 22 5.56 -9.03 -8.80
CA ARG A 22 4.96 -8.52 -7.59
C ARG A 22 4.01 -9.58 -7.08
N PHE A 23 4.33 -10.12 -5.95
CA PHE A 23 3.48 -11.08 -5.28
C PHE A 23 2.27 -10.31 -4.74
N ALA A 24 1.15 -10.42 -5.42
CA ALA A 24 -0.11 -9.81 -5.01
C ALA A 24 -0.95 -10.82 -4.22
N VAL A 25 -1.54 -10.37 -3.13
CA VAL A 25 -2.44 -11.18 -2.31
C VAL A 25 -3.87 -10.69 -2.49
N ILE A 26 -4.77 -11.60 -2.88
CA ILE A 26 -6.19 -11.31 -3.00
C ILE A 26 -6.79 -11.21 -1.59
N VAL A 27 -7.49 -10.13 -1.32
CA VAL A 27 -8.18 -9.88 -0.06
C VAL A 27 -9.67 -9.61 -0.34
N GLY A 28 -10.52 -10.20 0.46
CA GLY A 28 -11.97 -10.07 0.31
C GLY A 28 -12.60 -11.04 -0.69
N GLY A 29 -13.72 -11.62 -0.30
CA GLY A 29 -14.52 -12.54 -1.10
C GLY A 29 -15.60 -11.81 -1.92
N GLY A 30 -15.21 -10.88 -2.77
CA GLY A 30 -16.13 -10.28 -3.73
C GLY A 30 -16.38 -11.20 -4.90
N ALA A 31 -17.44 -11.98 -4.85
CA ALA A 31 -17.94 -12.67 -6.02
C ALA A 31 -18.60 -11.63 -6.95
N GLY A 32 -17.99 -11.36 -8.07
CA GLY A 32 -18.62 -10.63 -9.16
C GLY A 32 -17.77 -9.49 -9.70
N ASP A 33 -17.56 -9.56 -10.96
CA ASP A 33 -16.97 -8.60 -11.89
C ASP A 33 -15.46 -8.28 -11.74
N GLY A 34 -14.61 -9.15 -12.10
CA GLY A 34 -13.26 -8.86 -12.63
C GLY A 34 -12.31 -7.93 -11.88
N SER A 35 -12.75 -7.11 -10.94
CA SER A 35 -11.90 -6.23 -10.14
C SER A 35 -11.67 -6.79 -8.74
N ALA A 36 -10.78 -7.79 -8.67
CA ALA A 36 -10.41 -8.37 -7.39
C ALA A 36 -9.71 -7.34 -6.50
N CYS A 37 -10.11 -7.27 -5.23
CA CYS A 37 -9.39 -6.53 -4.22
C CYS A 37 -8.05 -7.22 -3.93
N ARG A 38 -6.96 -6.53 -4.17
CA ARG A 38 -5.61 -7.11 -4.02
C ARG A 38 -4.69 -6.16 -3.28
N VAL A 39 -3.85 -6.73 -2.42
CA VAL A 39 -2.65 -6.06 -1.94
C VAL A 39 -1.52 -6.37 -2.92
N GLU A 40 -1.07 -5.36 -3.66
CA GLU A 40 -0.09 -5.53 -4.72
C GLU A 40 1.35 -5.52 -4.22
N ALA A 41 1.60 -4.94 -3.05
CA ALA A 41 2.92 -4.87 -2.43
C ALA A 41 2.82 -5.18 -0.93
N PRO A 42 2.68 -6.47 -0.54
CA PRO A 42 2.49 -6.87 0.86
C PRO A 42 3.61 -6.42 1.79
N GLY A 43 4.87 -6.56 1.38
CA GLY A 43 6.01 -6.14 2.18
C GLY A 43 6.06 -4.64 2.42
N ARG A 44 5.63 -3.85 1.45
CA ARG A 44 5.52 -2.39 1.58
C ARG A 44 4.38 -2.00 2.51
N LEU A 45 3.24 -2.69 2.42
CA LEU A 45 2.13 -2.49 3.34
C LEU A 45 2.55 -2.71 4.80
N LEU A 46 3.28 -3.78 5.07
CA LEU A 46 3.77 -4.08 6.42
C LEU A 46 4.76 -3.03 6.94
N ARG A 47 5.62 -2.51 6.07
CA ARG A 47 6.53 -1.40 6.43
C ARG A 47 5.77 -0.12 6.74
N LEU A 48 4.76 0.21 5.95
CA LEU A 48 3.90 1.37 6.19
C LEU A 48 3.09 1.23 7.47
N GLN A 49 2.60 0.04 7.77
CA GLN A 49 1.93 -0.28 9.02
C GLN A 49 2.86 -0.03 10.22
N SER A 50 4.10 -0.49 10.18
CA SER A 50 5.09 -0.25 11.22
C SER A 50 5.39 1.23 11.40
N LEU A 51 5.47 1.98 10.30
CA LEU A 51 5.68 3.43 10.31
C LEU A 51 4.48 4.16 10.92
N LEU A 52 3.25 3.75 10.60
CA LEU A 52 2.02 4.30 11.20
C LEU A 52 1.98 4.04 12.70
N LYS A 53 2.36 2.85 13.13
CA LYS A 53 2.43 2.50 14.55
C LYS A 53 3.44 3.38 15.29
N ALA A 54 4.61 3.58 14.74
CA ALA A 54 5.63 4.46 15.30
C ALA A 54 5.15 5.93 15.34
N THR A 55 4.48 6.40 14.29
CA THR A 55 3.92 7.74 14.23
C THR A 55 2.81 7.93 15.26
N TYR A 56 1.94 6.95 15.43
CA TYR A 56 0.90 6.98 16.46
C TYR A 56 1.49 7.07 17.87
N GLU A 57 2.49 6.27 18.18
CA GLU A 57 3.20 6.30 19.46
C GLU A 57 3.88 7.66 19.71
N GLN A 58 4.43 8.26 18.66
CA GLN A 58 5.04 9.59 18.75
C GLN A 58 4.00 10.66 19.10
N ILE A 59 2.82 10.63 18.47
CA ILE A 59 1.74 11.57 18.76
C ILE A 59 1.20 11.37 20.18
N ASP A 60 1.12 10.13 20.65
CA ASP A 60 0.56 9.77 21.94
C ASP A 60 1.49 10.14 23.12
N ARG A 61 2.80 9.89 22.98
CA ARG A 61 3.79 10.10 24.05
C ARG A 61 4.19 11.55 24.26
N ALA A 62 4.28 12.31 23.21
CA ALA A 62 4.58 13.72 23.27
C ALA A 62 3.27 14.47 23.09
N ALA A 63 2.90 15.31 24.06
CA ALA A 63 1.95 16.37 23.76
C ALA A 63 2.52 17.11 22.55
N LEU A 64 2.01 16.78 21.35
CA LEU A 64 2.57 17.23 20.09
C LEU A 64 2.56 18.77 20.08
N PRO A 65 3.72 19.45 20.11
CA PRO A 65 3.75 20.88 20.10
C PRO A 65 3.17 21.40 18.78
N PRO A 66 2.56 22.60 18.77
CA PRO A 66 1.98 23.16 17.53
C PRO A 66 2.95 23.17 16.35
N GLU A 67 4.24 23.33 16.61
CA GLU A 67 5.30 23.35 15.59
C GLU A 67 5.54 21.97 14.95
N GLY A 68 5.24 20.91 15.67
CA GLY A 68 5.38 19.53 15.19
C GLY A 68 4.21 19.04 14.35
N MET A 69 3.05 19.68 14.44
CA MET A 69 1.85 19.26 13.73
C MET A 69 1.99 19.27 12.20
N PRO A 70 2.54 20.30 11.56
CA PRO A 70 2.70 20.30 10.10
C PRO A 70 3.59 19.17 9.59
N LYS A 71 4.62 18.79 10.35
CA LYS A 71 5.50 17.68 10.00
C LYS A 71 4.76 16.34 10.03
N VAL A 72 4.02 16.09 11.09
CA VAL A 72 3.22 14.87 11.24
C VAL A 72 2.13 14.80 10.17
N GLN A 73 1.46 15.91 9.90
CA GLN A 73 0.46 15.98 8.84
C GLN A 73 1.03 15.60 7.48
N ARG A 74 2.18 16.15 7.11
CA ARG A 74 2.87 15.81 5.86
C ARG A 74 3.27 14.35 5.82
N GLN A 75 3.77 13.81 6.92
CA GLN A 75 4.13 12.40 7.04
C GLN A 75 2.91 11.49 6.81
N LEU A 76 1.77 11.80 7.42
CA LEU A 76 0.54 11.03 7.23
C LEU A 76 0.00 11.13 5.80
N LEU A 77 0.11 12.28 5.16
CA LEU A 77 -0.26 12.43 3.74
C LEU A 77 0.61 11.55 2.82
N VAL A 78 1.91 11.50 3.08
CA VAL A 78 2.84 10.64 2.31
C VAL A 78 2.51 9.16 2.56
N ILE A 79 2.32 8.75 3.80
CA ILE A 79 1.96 7.38 4.15
C ILE A 79 0.65 6.98 3.48
N ARG A 80 -0.36 7.83 3.54
CA ARG A 80 -1.64 7.59 2.90
C ARG A 80 -1.51 7.36 1.39
N ARG A 81 -0.78 8.21 0.71
CA ARG A 81 -0.51 8.07 -0.73
C ARG A 81 0.22 6.76 -1.04
N GLU A 82 1.20 6.42 -0.23
CA GLU A 82 1.93 5.18 -0.35
C GLU A 82 1.04 3.95 -0.11
N LEU A 83 0.13 4.00 0.86
CA LEU A 83 -0.86 2.94 1.09
C LEU A 83 -1.76 2.76 -0.12
N GLU A 84 -2.26 3.83 -0.70
CA GLU A 84 -3.07 3.77 -1.92
C GLU A 84 -2.32 3.10 -3.08
N ASN A 85 -1.01 3.28 -3.16
CA ASN A 85 -0.16 2.70 -4.20
C ASN A 85 0.20 1.23 -3.93
N THR A 86 -0.02 0.72 -2.72
CA THR A 86 0.26 -0.70 -2.39
C THR A 86 -0.90 -1.63 -2.67
N VAL A 87 -2.05 -1.09 -3.02
CA VAL A 87 -3.31 -1.83 -3.18
C VAL A 87 -3.92 -1.61 -4.56
N SER A 88 -4.83 -2.50 -4.94
CA SER A 88 -5.60 -2.35 -6.16
C SER A 88 -6.57 -1.15 -6.09
N PRO A 89 -7.00 -0.59 -7.24
CA PRO A 89 -7.88 0.57 -7.27
C PRO A 89 -9.14 0.48 -6.42
N PRO A 90 -9.85 -0.65 -6.33
CA PRO A 90 -11.02 -0.76 -5.46
C PRO A 90 -10.70 -0.55 -3.97
N LEU A 91 -9.57 -1.05 -3.50
CA LEU A 91 -9.14 -0.84 -2.11
C LEU A 91 -8.68 0.59 -1.86
N ALA A 92 -8.00 1.22 -2.82
CA ALA A 92 -7.65 2.63 -2.74
C ALA A 92 -8.91 3.52 -2.67
N ALA A 93 -9.93 3.19 -3.45
CA ALA A 93 -11.22 3.88 -3.41
C ALA A 93 -11.93 3.69 -2.07
N GLU A 94 -11.87 2.50 -1.48
CA GLU A 94 -12.40 2.23 -0.14
C GLU A 94 -11.71 3.10 0.91
N LEU A 95 -10.39 3.21 0.86
CA LEU A 95 -9.63 4.05 1.78
C LEU A 95 -10.06 5.52 1.68
N ARG A 96 -10.23 6.04 0.48
CA ARG A 96 -10.70 7.42 0.26
C ARG A 96 -12.13 7.63 0.78
N ARG A 97 -12.97 6.63 0.69
CA ARG A 97 -14.35 6.68 1.20
C ARG A 97 -14.40 6.68 2.73
N ILE A 98 -13.59 5.86 3.38
CA ILE A 98 -13.53 5.75 4.84
C ILE A 98 -12.84 6.98 5.45
N LEU A 99 -11.78 7.46 4.82
CA LEU A 99 -10.99 8.60 5.25
C LEU A 99 -10.92 9.63 4.13
N PRO A 100 -11.96 10.47 3.98
CA PRO A 100 -11.92 11.53 2.99
C PRO A 100 -10.79 12.53 3.31
N PRO A 101 -10.18 13.16 2.29
CA PRO A 101 -9.19 14.20 2.51
C PRO A 101 -9.80 15.36 3.29
N ARG A 102 -9.04 15.96 4.19
CA ARG A 102 -9.47 17.08 5.01
C ARG A 102 -9.08 18.40 4.36
N ASP A 103 -9.99 19.36 4.40
CA ASP A 103 -9.78 20.72 3.90
C ASP A 103 -9.31 21.69 5.01
N GLU A 104 -9.41 21.30 6.27
CA GLU A 104 -9.09 22.14 7.42
C GLU A 104 -7.73 21.76 8.04
N ALA A 105 -7.07 22.74 8.66
CA ALA A 105 -5.87 22.50 9.45
C ALA A 105 -6.19 21.57 10.62
N PRO A 106 -5.57 20.38 10.72
CA PRO A 106 -5.94 19.40 11.71
C PRO A 106 -5.46 19.79 13.12
N SER A 107 -6.25 19.46 14.12
CA SER A 107 -5.81 19.45 15.52
C SER A 107 -4.94 18.21 15.80
N ALA A 108 -4.20 18.23 16.90
CA ALA A 108 -3.44 17.04 17.33
C ALA A 108 -4.34 15.82 17.53
N GLY A 109 -5.54 16.02 18.11
CA GLY A 109 -6.52 14.95 18.26
C GLY A 109 -7.02 14.40 16.92
N ALA A 110 -7.23 15.27 15.94
CA ALA A 110 -7.62 14.86 14.59
C ALA A 110 -6.52 14.06 13.88
N LEU A 111 -5.26 14.45 14.01
CA LEU A 111 -4.12 13.69 13.47
C LEU A 111 -4.00 12.31 14.12
N ARG A 112 -4.22 12.23 15.42
CA ARG A 112 -4.22 10.96 16.16
C ARG A 112 -5.31 10.02 15.65
N ILE A 113 -6.52 10.51 15.47
CA ILE A 113 -7.64 9.73 14.94
C ILE A 113 -7.35 9.26 13.52
N GLU A 114 -6.83 10.13 12.66
CA GLU A 114 -6.47 9.78 11.30
C GLU A 114 -5.38 8.69 11.26
N CYS A 115 -4.34 8.84 12.06
CA CYS A 115 -3.27 7.86 12.17
C CYS A 115 -3.81 6.50 12.66
N ALA A 116 -4.65 6.49 13.67
CA ALA A 116 -5.29 5.28 14.18
C ALA A 116 -6.18 4.61 13.13
N ALA A 117 -6.94 5.38 12.37
CA ALA A 117 -7.81 4.87 11.32
C ALA A 117 -7.00 4.26 10.16
N LEU A 118 -5.91 4.89 9.73
CA LEU A 118 -5.00 4.34 8.72
C LEU A 118 -4.35 3.04 9.22
N LEU A 119 -3.93 3.02 10.47
CA LEU A 119 -3.33 1.83 11.09
C LEU A 119 -4.33 0.67 11.18
N ASN A 120 -5.56 0.94 11.59
CA ASN A 120 -6.62 -0.06 11.66
C ASN A 120 -6.93 -0.64 10.27
N TRP A 121 -7.00 0.21 9.25
CA TRP A 121 -7.25 -0.24 7.89
C TRP A 121 -6.11 -1.13 7.37
N ALA A 122 -4.87 -0.73 7.57
CA ALA A 122 -3.69 -1.52 7.19
C ALA A 122 -3.63 -2.85 7.95
N THR A 123 -3.94 -2.85 9.23
CA THR A 123 -4.00 -4.07 10.07
C THR A 123 -5.09 -5.02 9.60
N SER A 124 -6.26 -4.50 9.21
CA SER A 124 -7.34 -5.29 8.64
C SER A 124 -6.90 -5.99 7.34
N LEU A 125 -6.17 -5.31 6.47
CA LEU A 125 -5.62 -5.91 5.27
C LEU A 125 -4.58 -6.99 5.58
N GLU A 126 -3.73 -6.79 6.56
CA GLU A 126 -2.76 -7.79 7.01
C GLU A 126 -3.47 -9.08 7.46
N VAL A 127 -4.49 -8.95 8.29
CA VAL A 127 -5.28 -10.10 8.75
C VAL A 127 -5.91 -10.85 7.57
N GLN A 128 -6.45 -10.13 6.60
CA GLN A 128 -7.04 -10.74 5.40
C GLN A 128 -5.98 -11.43 4.52
N MET A 129 -4.78 -10.85 4.40
CA MET A 129 -3.67 -11.49 3.69
C MET A 129 -3.25 -12.80 4.35
N LEU A 130 -3.10 -12.82 5.68
CA LEU A 130 -2.73 -14.01 6.43
C LEU A 130 -3.78 -15.10 6.28
N SER A 131 -5.05 -14.77 6.40
CA SER A 131 -6.16 -15.71 6.18
C SER A 131 -6.16 -16.28 4.76
N GLY A 132 -5.88 -15.46 3.77
CA GLY A 132 -5.78 -15.88 2.37
C GLY A 132 -4.60 -16.85 2.13
N LEU A 133 -3.47 -16.58 2.74
CA LEU A 133 -2.28 -17.45 2.66
C LEU A 133 -2.51 -18.78 3.36
N GLU A 134 -3.15 -18.81 4.51
CA GLU A 134 -3.52 -20.05 5.21
C GLU A 134 -4.49 -20.90 4.40
N ALA A 135 -5.50 -20.28 3.79
CA ALA A 135 -6.44 -20.97 2.90
C ALA A 135 -5.73 -21.55 1.66
N ALA A 136 -4.80 -20.82 1.08
CA ALA A 136 -4.00 -21.31 -0.05
C ALA A 136 -3.10 -22.48 0.35
N ARG A 137 -2.46 -22.40 1.51
CA ARG A 137 -1.65 -23.49 2.08
C ARG A 137 -2.47 -24.74 2.31
N ALA A 138 -3.67 -24.62 2.88
CA ALA A 138 -4.58 -25.74 3.12
C ALA A 138 -4.99 -26.43 1.81
N ARG A 139 -5.21 -25.67 0.74
CA ARG A 139 -5.53 -26.24 -0.59
C ARG A 139 -4.36 -27.04 -1.17
N LEU A 140 -3.14 -26.54 -1.03
CA LEU A 140 -1.93 -27.21 -1.53
C LEU A 140 -1.61 -28.48 -0.73
N SER A 141 -1.99 -28.53 0.56
CA SER A 141 -1.77 -29.68 1.43
C SER A 141 -2.85 -30.75 1.30
N ARG A 142 -3.93 -30.51 0.57
CA ARG A 142 -4.99 -31.48 0.33
C ARG A 142 -4.49 -32.54 -0.66
N PRO A 143 -4.51 -33.81 -0.33
CA PRO A 143 -4.15 -34.85 -1.28
C PRO A 143 -5.08 -34.81 -2.49
N PRO A 144 -4.58 -35.13 -3.70
CA PRO A 144 -5.45 -35.23 -4.87
C PRO A 144 -6.56 -36.21 -4.59
N ALA A 145 -7.80 -35.82 -4.96
CA ALA A 145 -8.94 -36.71 -4.82
C ALA A 145 -8.63 -37.99 -5.57
N ALA A 146 -8.65 -39.12 -4.85
CA ALA A 146 -8.51 -40.43 -5.46
C ALA A 146 -9.64 -40.61 -6.46
N ALA A 147 -9.26 -40.76 -7.74
CA ALA A 147 -10.19 -41.05 -8.78
C ALA A 147 -10.74 -42.48 -8.60
#